data_ed7377cf080a85577cdadb06009814e7
#
_entry.id   ed7377cf080a85577cdadb06009814e7
#
_cell.length_a   1.000
_cell.length_b   1.000
_cell.length_c   1.000
_cell.angle_alpha   90.00
_cell.angle_beta   90.00
_cell.angle_gamma   90.00
#
_symmetry.space_group_name_H-M   'P 1'
#
loop_
_entity.id
_entity.type
_entity.pdbx_description
1 polymer ?
#
loop_
_entity_poly.entity_id
_entity_poly.type
_entity_poly.pdbx_seq_one_letter_code
_entity_poly.pdbx_strand_id
1 'polypeptide(L)'
;MIGQHHQFHYYHQGKSEWGEERYFKITRKIYEDLEARLAQSKFLANDKYSIADIATWSWIARHKRHDIGLNNFENLSRWFVEIAERPAVIKGFKALNKDAEIDFP
;
A
#
# COMPACT_ATOMS: atom_id res chain seq x y z
N MET A 1 -5.40 0.71 -10.90
CA MET A 1 -5.93 1.94 -10.24
C MET A 1 -4.87 2.69 -9.47
N ILE A 2 -4.14 2.01 -8.58
CA ILE A 2 -3.05 2.67 -7.84
C ILE A 2 -1.94 3.12 -8.79
N GLY A 3 -1.67 2.36 -9.86
CA GLY A 3 -0.70 2.76 -10.88
C GLY A 3 -1.04 4.08 -11.55
N GLN A 4 -2.30 4.31 -11.88
CA GLN A 4 -2.77 5.57 -12.43
C GLN A 4 -2.64 6.70 -11.41
N HIS A 5 -2.91 6.42 -10.12
CA HIS A 5 -2.67 7.39 -9.06
C HIS A 5 -1.21 7.82 -9.02
N HIS A 6 -0.26 6.86 -9.12
CA HIS A 6 1.16 7.19 -9.20
C HIS A 6 1.47 8.10 -10.39
N GLN A 7 0.89 7.82 -11.59
CA GLN A 7 1.13 8.62 -12.78
C GLN A 7 0.67 10.07 -12.61
N PHE A 8 -0.52 10.29 -12.06
CA PHE A 8 -1.08 11.63 -11.96
C PHE A 8 -0.65 12.40 -10.73
N HIS A 9 -0.48 11.73 -9.60
CA HIS A 9 -0.18 12.40 -8.33
C HIS A 9 1.32 12.50 -8.04
N TYR A 10 2.11 11.48 -8.40
CA TYR A 10 3.53 11.45 -8.07
C TYR A 10 4.42 11.86 -9.25
N TYR A 11 4.29 11.20 -10.41
CA TYR A 11 5.18 11.44 -11.55
C TYR A 11 4.81 12.65 -12.40
N HIS A 12 3.53 12.91 -12.59
CA HIS A 12 3.02 13.96 -13.47
C HIS A 12 2.09 14.92 -12.72
N GLN A 13 2.49 15.31 -11.52
CA GLN A 13 1.70 16.23 -10.71
C GLN A 13 1.42 17.53 -11.46
N GLY A 14 0.17 17.97 -11.43
CA GLY A 14 -0.27 19.20 -12.09
C GLY A 14 -0.61 19.06 -13.57
N LYS A 15 -0.39 17.89 -14.20
CA LYS A 15 -0.70 17.68 -15.62
C LYS A 15 -2.17 17.45 -15.90
N SER A 16 -2.92 16.90 -14.96
CA SER A 16 -4.35 16.67 -15.07
C SER A 16 -4.99 16.68 -13.69
N GLU A 17 -5.62 17.78 -13.35
CA GLU A 17 -6.34 17.93 -12.10
C GLU A 17 -7.47 16.90 -11.97
N TRP A 18 -8.22 16.69 -13.05
CA TRP A 18 -9.27 15.68 -13.07
C TRP A 18 -8.73 14.26 -12.82
N GLY A 19 -7.62 13.90 -13.47
CA GLY A 19 -6.99 12.58 -13.30
C GLY A 19 -6.44 12.38 -11.89
N GLU A 20 -5.78 13.38 -11.32
CA GLU A 20 -5.29 13.34 -9.95
C GLU A 20 -6.43 13.11 -8.96
N GLU A 21 -7.50 13.89 -9.07
CA GLU A 21 -8.64 13.78 -8.16
C GLU A 21 -9.35 12.44 -8.28
N ARG A 22 -9.61 12.01 -9.52
CA ARG A 22 -10.28 10.72 -9.79
C ARG A 22 -9.53 9.55 -9.19
N TYR A 23 -8.26 9.43 -9.50
CA TYR A 23 -7.47 8.27 -9.09
C TYR A 23 -7.05 8.34 -7.62
N PHE A 24 -6.95 9.52 -7.06
CA PHE A 24 -6.78 9.69 -5.62
C PHE A 24 -7.99 9.13 -4.86
N LYS A 25 -9.20 9.47 -5.28
CA LYS A 25 -10.44 8.96 -4.67
C LYS A 25 -10.56 7.45 -4.79
N ILE A 26 -10.23 6.90 -5.97
CA ILE A 26 -10.25 5.45 -6.20
C ILE A 26 -9.25 4.74 -5.30
N THR A 27 -8.03 5.26 -5.19
CA THR A 27 -6.98 4.69 -4.34
C THR A 27 -7.37 4.74 -2.86
N ARG A 28 -7.93 5.85 -2.41
CA ARG A 28 -8.45 5.97 -1.06
C ARG A 28 -9.54 4.95 -0.77
N LYS A 29 -10.44 4.72 -1.72
CA LYS A 29 -11.47 3.69 -1.61
C LYS A 29 -10.87 2.29 -1.49
N ILE A 30 -9.79 2.01 -2.22
CA ILE A 30 -9.05 0.75 -2.09
C ILE A 30 -8.50 0.59 -0.68
N TYR A 31 -7.91 1.62 -0.10
CA TYR A 31 -7.42 1.61 1.27
C TYR A 31 -8.56 1.32 2.27
N GLU A 32 -9.71 1.95 2.08
CA GLU A 32 -10.89 1.73 2.93
C GLU A 32 -11.40 0.30 2.82
N ASP A 33 -11.43 -0.26 1.62
CA ASP A 33 -11.86 -1.64 1.38
C ASP A 33 -10.89 -2.65 2.01
N LEU A 34 -9.58 -2.39 1.92
CA LEU A 34 -8.57 -3.21 2.58
C LEU A 34 -8.72 -3.16 4.11
N GLU A 35 -8.95 -1.97 4.66
CA GLU A 35 -9.18 -1.79 6.09
C GLU A 35 -10.39 -2.61 6.56
N ALA A 36 -11.50 -2.54 5.82
CA ALA A 36 -12.71 -3.27 6.15
C ALA A 36 -12.48 -4.78 6.09
N ARG A 37 -11.76 -5.25 5.08
CA ARG A 37 -11.44 -6.68 4.94
C ARG A 37 -10.54 -7.16 6.08
N LEU A 38 -9.52 -6.40 6.43
CA LEU A 38 -8.56 -6.77 7.46
C LEU A 38 -9.12 -6.64 8.87
N ALA A 39 -10.22 -5.93 9.04
CA ALA A 39 -10.97 -5.92 10.30
C ALA A 39 -11.67 -7.26 10.55
N GLN A 40 -11.94 -8.04 9.49
CA GLN A 40 -12.65 -9.31 9.56
C GLN A 40 -11.72 -10.53 9.53
N SER A 41 -10.49 -10.39 9.02
CA SER A 41 -9.55 -11.49 8.94
C SER A 41 -8.11 -10.99 9.12
N LYS A 42 -7.21 -11.93 9.46
CA LYS A 42 -5.81 -11.60 9.70
C LYS A 42 -5.07 -11.18 8.42
N PHE A 43 -5.39 -11.84 7.33
CA PHE A 43 -4.82 -11.58 6.00
C PHE A 43 -5.93 -11.40 4.96
N LEU A 44 -5.56 -10.98 3.74
CA LEU A 44 -6.55 -10.64 2.72
C LEU A 44 -7.40 -11.83 2.25
N ALA A 45 -6.81 -13.02 2.16
CA ALA A 45 -7.47 -14.23 1.69
C ALA A 45 -7.73 -15.21 2.84
N ASN A 46 -8.18 -14.77 3.98
CA ASN A 46 -8.44 -15.50 5.22
C ASN A 46 -7.33 -15.28 6.26
N ASP A 47 -7.09 -16.28 7.12
CA ASP A 47 -6.15 -16.13 8.23
C ASP A 47 -4.72 -16.60 7.90
N LYS A 48 -4.43 -16.87 6.61
CA LYS A 48 -3.13 -17.33 6.16
C LYS A 48 -2.51 -16.35 5.17
N TYR A 49 -1.21 -16.09 5.34
CA TYR A 49 -0.42 -15.30 4.41
C TYR A 49 -0.41 -15.96 3.03
N SER A 50 -0.70 -15.19 1.98
CA SER A 50 -0.85 -15.70 0.63
C SER A 50 -0.32 -14.73 -0.41
N ILE A 51 -0.39 -15.11 -1.69
CA ILE A 51 0.02 -14.25 -2.80
C ILE A 51 -0.83 -12.98 -2.89
N ALA A 52 -2.07 -12.99 -2.39
CA ALA A 52 -2.90 -11.78 -2.32
C ALA A 52 -2.24 -10.72 -1.44
N ASP A 53 -1.66 -11.13 -0.32
CA ASP A 53 -0.94 -10.22 0.58
C ASP A 53 0.35 -9.73 -0.06
N ILE A 54 1.11 -10.61 -0.70
CA ILE A 54 2.38 -10.27 -1.36
C ILE A 54 2.15 -9.21 -2.44
N ALA A 55 1.18 -9.45 -3.32
CA ALA A 55 0.87 -8.55 -4.43
C ALA A 55 0.38 -7.19 -3.94
N THR A 56 -0.48 -7.17 -2.92
CA THR A 56 -1.06 -5.93 -2.39
C THR A 56 -0.05 -5.15 -1.55
N TRP A 57 0.73 -5.83 -0.72
CA TRP A 57 1.70 -5.18 0.16
C TRP A 57 2.72 -4.36 -0.62
N SER A 58 3.18 -4.85 -1.77
CA SER A 58 4.17 -4.14 -2.58
C SER A 58 3.67 -2.78 -3.07
N TRP A 59 2.36 -2.64 -3.31
CA TRP A 59 1.75 -1.36 -3.64
C TRP A 59 1.57 -0.48 -2.40
N ILE A 60 1.10 -1.04 -1.30
CA ILE A 60 0.89 -0.28 -0.06
C ILE A 60 2.23 0.18 0.55
N ALA A 61 3.33 -0.51 0.27
CA ALA A 61 4.66 -0.06 0.67
C ALA A 61 5.03 1.33 0.12
N ARG A 62 4.31 1.78 -0.89
CA ARG A 62 4.45 3.12 -1.47
C ARG A 62 3.44 4.13 -0.90
N HIS A 63 2.91 3.89 0.29
CA HIS A 63 1.84 4.72 0.87
C HIS A 63 2.20 6.21 0.99
N LYS A 64 3.47 6.54 1.15
CA LYS A 64 3.90 7.95 1.16
C LYS A 64 3.72 8.62 -0.20
N ARG A 65 3.94 7.88 -1.29
CA ARG A 65 3.70 8.38 -2.65
C ARG A 65 2.22 8.53 -2.97
N HIS A 66 1.38 7.72 -2.33
CA HIS A 66 -0.08 7.81 -2.48
C HIS A 66 -0.65 9.02 -1.75
N ASP A 67 0.10 9.56 -0.79
CA ASP A 67 -0.28 10.72 0.01
C ASP A 67 -1.57 10.48 0.79
N ILE A 68 -1.80 9.25 1.19
CA ILE A 68 -2.96 8.85 2.00
C ILE A 68 -2.51 8.51 3.42
N GLY A 69 -1.39 7.76 3.54
CA GLY A 69 -0.85 7.30 4.80
C GLY A 69 -1.62 6.10 5.36
N LEU A 70 -1.14 5.58 6.48
CA LEU A 70 -1.71 4.40 7.12
C LEU A 70 -2.24 4.69 8.53
N ASN A 71 -1.99 5.89 9.06
CA ASN A 71 -2.32 6.21 10.45
C ASN A 71 -3.82 6.18 10.76
N ASN A 72 -4.65 6.41 9.75
CA ASN A 72 -6.11 6.38 9.88
C ASN A 72 -6.72 4.99 9.62
N PHE A 73 -5.88 4.00 9.39
CA PHE A 73 -6.29 2.64 9.01
C PHE A 73 -5.62 1.63 9.95
N GLU A 74 -6.23 1.43 11.12
CA GLU A 74 -5.65 0.60 12.18
C GLU A 74 -5.34 -0.83 11.75
N ASN A 75 -6.30 -1.50 11.14
CA ASN A 75 -6.12 -2.89 10.71
C ASN A 75 -5.16 -3.01 9.52
N LEU A 76 -5.21 -2.05 8.60
CA LEU A 76 -4.29 -1.99 7.48
C LEU A 76 -2.86 -1.75 7.96
N SER A 77 -2.66 -0.87 8.95
CA SER A 77 -1.35 -0.62 9.55
C SER A 77 -0.81 -1.87 10.24
N ARG A 78 -1.64 -2.56 11.01
CA ARG A 78 -1.26 -3.83 11.66
C ARG A 78 -0.80 -4.86 10.63
N TRP A 79 -1.58 -5.07 9.60
CA TRP A 79 -1.27 -5.99 8.51
C TRP A 79 0.04 -5.60 7.82
N PHE A 80 0.21 -4.32 7.52
CA PHE A 80 1.40 -3.81 6.85
C PHE A 80 2.66 -4.08 7.67
N VAL A 81 2.65 -3.75 8.96
CA VAL A 81 3.80 -3.93 9.87
C VAL A 81 4.12 -5.42 10.03
N GLU A 82 3.11 -6.26 10.19
CA GLU A 82 3.30 -7.70 10.36
C GLU A 82 4.03 -8.34 9.17
N ILE A 83 3.67 -7.91 7.95
CA ILE A 83 4.34 -8.39 6.74
C ILE A 83 5.72 -7.76 6.60
N ALA A 84 5.86 -6.47 6.89
CA ALA A 84 7.13 -5.76 6.77
C ALA A 84 8.23 -6.33 7.67
N GLU A 85 7.88 -6.97 8.76
CA GLU A 85 8.83 -7.60 9.69
C GLU A 85 9.30 -8.98 9.24
N ARG A 86 8.73 -9.54 8.20
CA ARG A 86 9.18 -10.84 7.67
C ARG A 86 10.56 -10.73 7.04
N PRO A 87 11.54 -11.58 7.40
CA PRO A 87 12.89 -11.49 6.83
C PRO A 87 12.93 -11.55 5.31
N ALA A 88 12.09 -12.40 4.70
CA ALA A 88 12.01 -12.50 3.25
C ALA A 88 11.51 -11.20 2.59
N VAL A 89 10.60 -10.49 3.23
CA VAL A 89 10.09 -9.21 2.74
C VAL A 89 11.16 -8.14 2.81
N ILE A 90 11.87 -8.04 3.92
CA ILE A 90 12.98 -7.10 4.09
C ILE A 90 14.06 -7.35 3.05
N LYS A 91 14.45 -8.62 2.86
CA LYS A 91 15.45 -9.00 1.87
C LYS A 91 15.00 -8.67 0.45
N GLY A 92 13.76 -8.98 0.10
CA GLY A 92 13.21 -8.69 -1.21
C GLY A 92 13.11 -7.19 -1.49
N PHE A 93 12.73 -6.40 -0.50
CA PHE A 93 12.62 -4.95 -0.63
C PHE A 93 13.97 -4.31 -0.93
N LYS A 94 15.06 -4.88 -0.40
CA LYS A 94 16.43 -4.38 -0.58
C LYS A 94 17.18 -5.02 -1.75
N ALA A 95 16.53 -5.93 -2.50
CA ALA A 95 17.21 -6.72 -3.53
C ALA A 95 17.90 -5.89 -4.62
N LEU A 96 17.27 -4.80 -5.07
CA LEU A 96 17.80 -3.93 -6.11
C LEU A 96 18.46 -2.66 -5.57
N ASN A 97 18.19 -2.30 -4.32
CA ASN A 97 18.76 -1.13 -3.68
C ASN A 97 18.98 -1.44 -2.19
N LYS A 98 20.23 -1.62 -1.83
CA LYS A 98 20.63 -1.98 -0.45
C LYS A 98 20.25 -0.91 0.59
N ASP A 99 20.13 0.35 0.15
CA ASP A 99 19.80 1.47 1.03
C ASP A 99 18.30 1.71 1.13
N ALA A 100 17.49 0.93 0.42
CA ALA A 100 16.04 1.05 0.48
C ALA A 100 15.53 0.69 1.88
N GLU A 101 14.65 1.52 2.41
CA GLU A 101 14.01 1.30 3.70
C GLU A 101 12.50 1.24 3.55
N ILE A 102 11.86 0.39 4.36
CA ILE A 102 10.41 0.28 4.38
C ILE A 102 9.87 1.47 5.19
N ASP A 103 8.92 2.20 4.61
CA ASP A 103 8.26 3.32 5.27
C ASP A 103 7.17 2.81 6.21
N PHE A 104 7.46 2.75 7.51
CA PHE A 104 6.47 2.35 8.52
C PHE A 104 5.43 3.46 8.72
N PRO A 105 4.20 3.09 9.14
CA PRO A 105 3.16 4.07 9.42
C PRO A 105 3.55 5.06 10.51
#